data_78dee3799be6cb7da3fcc89fc3d8c175
#
_entry.id   78dee3799be6cb7da3fcc89fc3d8c175
#
_cell.length_a   1.000
_cell.length_b   1.000
_cell.length_c   1.000
_cell.angle_alpha   90.00
_cell.angle_beta   90.00
_cell.angle_gamma   90.00
#
_symmetry.space_group_name_H-M   'P 1'
#
loop_
_entity.id
_entity.type
_entity.pdbx_description
1 polymer ?
#
loop_
_entity_poly.entity_id
_entity_poly.type
_entity_poly.pdbx_seq_one_letter_code
_entity_poly.pdbx_strand_id
1 'polypeptide(L)'
;MDGIHDLGGMEGLGAVDVDAPPFTHDWERRQWALSKNLAVPAGTIDFWRHGIERMDPKTYLSVPYFEKWCLNDLTHFILAGEFTLEEATSGTTKRTGPRAEVRNLEVQRHRLSSNEVRFDRPAQTEAVFAVGDTVTTQRHGHS
;
A
#
# COMPACT_ATOMS: atom_id res chain seq x y z
N MET A 1 18.38 2.26 -7.16
CA MET A 1 17.39 3.19 -6.59
C MET A 1 17.97 3.65 -5.26
N ASP A 2 17.84 4.92 -4.92
CA ASP A 2 18.63 5.51 -3.82
C ASP A 2 17.73 6.07 -2.68
N GLY A 3 16.51 5.58 -2.58
CA GLY A 3 15.57 6.01 -1.54
C GLY A 3 15.57 5.09 -0.31
N ILE A 4 15.05 5.59 0.80
CA ILE A 4 14.88 4.82 2.04
C ILE A 4 13.97 3.59 1.86
N HIS A 5 13.18 3.55 0.81
CA HIS A 5 12.28 2.45 0.49
C HIS A 5 13.00 1.30 -0.22
N ASP A 6 14.20 1.52 -0.72
CA ASP A 6 15.02 0.52 -1.39
C ASP A 6 15.95 -0.18 -0.40
N LEU A 7 15.36 -0.84 0.59
CA LEU A 7 16.12 -1.60 1.58
C LEU A 7 16.88 -2.78 0.94
N GLY A 8 16.43 -3.26 -0.22
CA GLY A 8 17.11 -4.29 -0.98
C GLY A 8 18.46 -3.85 -1.56
N GLY A 9 18.67 -2.53 -1.72
CA GLY A 9 19.95 -1.93 -2.10
C GLY A 9 20.88 -1.64 -0.92
N MET A 10 20.45 -1.90 0.31
CA MET A 10 21.25 -1.69 1.52
C MET A 10 21.96 -2.98 1.94
N GLU A 11 23.24 -2.84 2.30
CA GLU A 11 24.06 -3.95 2.79
C GLU A 11 23.89 -4.13 4.32
N GLY A 12 24.22 -5.30 4.81
CA GLY A 12 24.30 -5.56 6.27
C GLY A 12 23.00 -5.96 6.94
N LEU A 13 21.93 -6.21 6.18
CA LEU A 13 20.65 -6.70 6.72
C LEU A 13 20.62 -8.19 7.05
N GLY A 14 21.71 -8.92 6.72
CA GLY A 14 21.80 -10.36 6.95
C GLY A 14 21.06 -11.19 5.92
N ALA A 15 21.03 -12.51 6.14
CA ALA A 15 20.29 -13.43 5.31
C ALA A 15 18.78 -13.33 5.57
N VAL A 16 17.97 -13.55 4.53
CA VAL A 16 16.52 -13.62 4.69
C VAL A 16 16.16 -14.86 5.50
N ASP A 17 15.41 -14.67 6.58
CA ASP A 17 14.83 -15.77 7.36
C ASP A 17 13.56 -16.26 6.66
N VAL A 18 13.68 -17.39 5.95
CA VAL A 18 12.58 -18.01 5.19
C VAL A 18 11.56 -18.71 6.08
N ASP A 19 11.92 -19.01 7.33
CA ASP A 19 11.07 -19.69 8.30
C ASP A 19 10.37 -18.71 9.26
N ALA A 20 10.64 -17.40 9.11
CA ALA A 20 10.00 -16.39 9.93
C ALA A 20 8.47 -16.44 9.79
N PRO A 21 7.72 -16.36 10.92
CA PRO A 21 6.27 -16.36 10.87
C PRO A 21 5.79 -15.13 10.08
N PRO A 22 4.74 -15.25 9.24
CA PRO A 22 4.23 -14.13 8.44
C PRO A 22 3.64 -13.00 9.29
N PHE A 23 3.28 -13.29 10.52
CA PHE A 23 2.77 -12.33 11.51
C PHE A 23 3.45 -12.57 12.86
N THR A 24 3.95 -11.51 13.44
CA THR A 24 4.59 -11.55 14.76
C THR A 24 3.56 -11.37 15.88
N HIS A 25 2.49 -10.61 15.62
CA HIS A 25 1.45 -10.29 16.58
C HIS A 25 0.04 -10.47 15.98
N ASP A 26 -0.95 -10.75 16.83
CA ASP A 26 -2.33 -10.97 16.38
C ASP A 26 -2.97 -9.76 15.72
N TRP A 27 -2.58 -8.54 16.10
CA TRP A 27 -3.08 -7.32 15.48
C TRP A 27 -2.67 -7.20 14.01
N GLU A 28 -1.52 -7.75 13.61
CA GLU A 28 -1.02 -7.74 12.24
C GLU A 28 -1.91 -8.55 11.30
N ARG A 29 -2.40 -9.71 11.79
CA ARG A 29 -3.40 -10.51 11.06
C ARG A 29 -4.69 -9.73 10.83
N ARG A 30 -5.12 -8.98 11.85
CA ARG A 30 -6.31 -8.13 11.75
C ARG A 30 -6.08 -6.99 10.76
N GLN A 31 -4.94 -6.32 10.83
CA GLN A 31 -4.58 -5.26 9.88
C GLN A 31 -4.54 -5.78 8.45
N TRP A 32 -3.89 -6.92 8.21
CA TRP A 32 -3.87 -7.56 6.91
C TRP A 32 -5.27 -7.88 6.38
N ALA A 33 -6.11 -8.47 7.23
CA ALA A 33 -7.48 -8.80 6.87
C ALA A 33 -8.31 -7.56 6.56
N LEU A 34 -8.14 -6.47 7.31
CA LEU A 34 -8.81 -5.19 7.06
C LEU A 34 -8.37 -4.59 5.74
N SER A 35 -7.06 -4.46 5.49
CA SER A 35 -6.53 -3.93 4.22
C SER A 35 -6.99 -4.71 2.99
N LYS A 36 -7.21 -6.03 3.12
CA LYS A 36 -7.69 -6.86 2.00
C LYS A 36 -9.20 -6.80 1.78
N ASN A 37 -9.97 -6.52 2.81
CA ASN A 37 -11.43 -6.56 2.75
C ASN A 37 -12.07 -5.16 2.78
N LEU A 38 -11.41 -4.16 3.33
CA LEU A 38 -11.85 -2.78 3.24
C LEU A 38 -11.54 -2.23 1.85
N ALA A 39 -12.48 -1.49 1.29
CA ALA A 39 -12.20 -0.70 0.11
C ALA A 39 -11.48 0.58 0.53
N VAL A 40 -10.18 0.49 0.78
CA VAL A 40 -9.36 1.66 1.06
C VAL A 40 -9.51 2.65 -0.10
N PRO A 41 -9.81 3.92 0.15
CA PRO A 41 -10.12 4.91 -0.89
C PRO A 41 -8.86 5.42 -1.59
N ALA A 42 -7.96 4.51 -1.95
CA ALA A 42 -6.73 4.80 -2.68
C ALA A 42 -6.92 4.73 -4.21
N GLY A 43 -8.05 4.18 -4.69
CA GLY A 43 -8.34 4.04 -6.11
C GLY A 43 -7.57 2.92 -6.79
N THR A 44 -6.25 2.99 -6.86
CA THR A 44 -5.38 1.97 -7.46
C THR A 44 -4.35 1.44 -6.47
N ILE A 45 -3.81 0.25 -6.75
CA ILE A 45 -2.73 -0.33 -5.94
C ILE A 45 -1.46 0.53 -6.01
N ASP A 46 -1.21 1.16 -7.16
CA ASP A 46 -0.04 2.02 -7.35
C ASP A 46 -0.13 3.25 -6.44
N PHE A 47 -1.29 3.88 -6.37
CA PHE A 47 -1.50 5.04 -5.49
C PHE A 47 -1.41 4.65 -4.02
N TRP A 48 -1.92 3.47 -3.65
CA TRP A 48 -1.77 2.92 -2.30
C TRP A 48 -0.29 2.71 -1.93
N ARG A 49 0.51 2.13 -2.84
CA ARG A 49 1.95 1.94 -2.64
C ARG A 49 2.69 3.26 -2.53
N HIS A 50 2.34 4.22 -3.38
CA HIS A 50 2.89 5.58 -3.32
C HIS A 50 2.64 6.24 -1.95
N GLY A 51 1.51 5.98 -1.30
CA GLY A 51 1.24 6.44 0.06
C GLY A 51 2.26 5.93 1.08
N ILE A 52 2.70 4.68 0.97
CA ILE A 52 3.78 4.12 1.82
C ILE A 52 5.12 4.81 1.50
N GLU A 53 5.43 5.04 0.23
CA GLU A 53 6.66 5.70 -0.21
C GLU A 53 6.77 7.15 0.27
N ARG A 54 5.65 7.81 0.52
CA ARG A 54 5.58 9.18 1.06
C ARG A 54 5.67 9.27 2.57
N MET A 55 5.77 8.17 3.28
CA MET A 55 5.96 8.21 4.72
C MET A 55 7.24 8.96 5.09
N ASP A 56 7.19 9.65 6.23
CA ASP A 56 8.39 10.23 6.82
C ASP A 56 9.49 9.15 6.97
N PRO A 57 10.72 9.42 6.53
CA PRO A 57 11.82 8.46 6.56
C PRO A 57 12.05 7.80 7.91
N LYS A 58 11.97 8.57 8.99
CA LYS A 58 12.14 8.04 10.34
C LYS A 58 11.03 7.06 10.71
N THR A 59 9.79 7.41 10.41
CA THR A 59 8.63 6.53 10.61
C THR A 59 8.79 5.26 9.79
N TYR A 60 9.09 5.40 8.48
CA TYR A 60 9.24 4.25 7.59
C TYR A 60 10.28 3.24 8.08
N LEU A 61 11.42 3.72 8.60
CA LEU A 61 12.51 2.85 9.06
C LEU A 61 12.29 2.27 10.46
N SER A 62 11.42 2.87 11.28
CA SER A 62 11.25 2.48 12.69
C SER A 62 10.02 1.63 12.98
N VAL A 63 8.96 1.76 12.19
CA VAL A 63 7.72 1.02 12.47
C VAL A 63 7.71 -0.36 11.81
N PRO A 64 7.03 -1.37 12.41
CA PRO A 64 6.85 -2.70 11.84
C PRO A 64 6.14 -2.66 10.48
N TYR A 65 6.28 -3.74 9.72
CA TYR A 65 5.76 -3.85 8.36
C TYR A 65 4.25 -3.57 8.28
N PHE A 66 3.43 -4.22 9.10
CA PHE A 66 1.99 -4.04 9.08
C PHE A 66 1.53 -2.72 9.71
N GLU A 67 2.36 -2.07 10.52
CA GLU A 67 2.08 -0.73 11.00
C GLU A 67 2.18 0.30 9.88
N LYS A 68 3.11 0.14 8.93
CA LYS A 68 3.16 0.94 7.70
C LYS A 68 1.85 0.83 6.91
N TRP A 69 1.28 -0.37 6.81
CA TRP A 69 -0.01 -0.57 6.17
C TRP A 69 -1.13 0.16 6.91
N CYS A 70 -1.16 0.03 8.24
CA CYS A 70 -2.15 0.70 9.06
C CYS A 70 -2.11 2.22 8.91
N LEU A 71 -0.93 2.82 9.01
CA LEU A 71 -0.74 4.25 8.85
C LEU A 71 -1.14 4.73 7.44
N ASN A 72 -0.81 3.96 6.42
CA ASN A 72 -1.18 4.25 5.05
C ASN A 72 -2.69 4.17 4.81
N ASP A 73 -3.34 3.11 5.27
CA ASP A 73 -4.79 2.95 5.18
C ASP A 73 -5.52 4.08 5.90
N LEU A 74 -5.10 4.41 7.13
CA LEU A 74 -5.64 5.52 7.91
C LEU A 74 -5.51 6.85 7.16
N THR A 75 -4.36 7.12 6.57
CA THR A 75 -4.11 8.33 5.79
C THR A 75 -5.09 8.45 4.63
N HIS A 76 -5.29 7.36 3.87
CA HIS A 76 -6.24 7.36 2.74
C HIS A 76 -7.69 7.59 3.19
N PHE A 77 -8.11 6.99 4.31
CA PHE A 77 -9.46 7.21 4.85
C PHE A 77 -9.66 8.64 5.35
N ILE A 78 -8.65 9.24 6.00
CA ILE A 78 -8.71 10.63 6.46
C ILE A 78 -8.75 11.59 5.26
N LEU A 79 -7.91 11.40 4.25
CA LEU A 79 -7.90 12.21 3.03
C LEU A 79 -9.21 12.11 2.25
N ALA A 80 -9.88 10.96 2.28
CA ALA A 80 -11.19 10.76 1.68
C ALA A 80 -12.33 11.36 2.52
N GLY A 81 -12.06 11.86 3.73
CA GLY A 81 -13.06 12.41 4.63
C GLY A 81 -13.98 11.37 5.26
N GLU A 82 -13.59 10.09 5.27
CA GLU A 82 -14.38 9.02 5.89
C GLU A 82 -14.38 9.13 7.41
N PHE A 83 -13.29 9.59 8.00
CA PHE A 83 -13.17 9.96 9.41
C PHE A 83 -12.04 10.98 9.61
N THR A 84 -12.00 11.58 10.78
CA THR A 84 -10.98 12.57 11.15
C THR A 84 -9.81 11.92 11.87
N LEU A 85 -8.68 12.64 11.93
CA LEU A 85 -7.53 12.21 12.74
C LEU A 85 -7.90 12.05 14.21
N GLU A 86 -8.78 12.90 14.75
CA GLU A 86 -9.24 12.81 16.13
C GLU A 86 -10.06 11.54 16.37
N GLU A 87 -10.94 11.17 15.44
CA GLU A 87 -11.71 9.91 15.51
C GLU A 87 -10.78 8.70 15.42
N ALA A 88 -9.78 8.74 14.54
CA ALA A 88 -8.79 7.68 14.40
C ALA A 88 -7.98 7.47 15.68
N THR A 89 -7.54 8.55 16.31
CA THR A 89 -6.70 8.49 17.51
C THR A 89 -7.47 8.18 18.79
N SER A 90 -8.72 8.66 18.89
CA SER A 90 -9.58 8.39 20.05
C SER A 90 -10.31 7.04 19.97
N GLY A 91 -10.38 6.43 18.78
CA GLY A 91 -11.17 5.23 18.54
C GLY A 91 -12.69 5.45 18.68
N THR A 92 -13.15 6.69 18.68
CA THR A 92 -14.55 7.04 18.90
C THR A 92 -15.07 7.88 17.76
N THR A 93 -16.09 7.40 17.06
CA THR A 93 -16.76 8.19 16.01
C THR A 93 -17.60 9.30 16.60
N LYS A 94 -17.50 10.49 16.02
CA LYS A 94 -18.36 11.64 16.30
C LYS A 94 -19.47 11.81 15.27
N ARG A 95 -19.45 11.02 14.19
CA ARG A 95 -20.48 11.07 13.15
C ARG A 95 -21.81 10.49 13.67
N THR A 96 -22.83 11.33 13.64
CA THR A 96 -24.25 10.95 13.74
C THR A 96 -24.85 10.94 12.33
N GLY A 97 -24.53 9.94 11.54
CA GLY A 97 -25.04 9.81 10.19
C GLY A 97 -25.44 8.36 9.87
N PRO A 98 -26.17 8.12 8.78
CA PRO A 98 -26.44 6.76 8.35
C PRO A 98 -25.10 6.03 8.15
N ARG A 99 -25.01 4.80 8.67
CA ARG A 99 -23.88 3.92 8.37
C ARG A 99 -23.72 3.85 6.86
N ALA A 100 -22.46 3.96 6.39
CA ALA A 100 -22.17 3.65 5.01
C ALA A 100 -22.79 2.28 4.67
N GLU A 101 -23.44 2.20 3.52
CA GLU A 101 -24.04 0.93 3.07
C GLU A 101 -22.97 -0.16 3.14
N VAL A 102 -23.27 -1.20 3.91
CA VAL A 102 -22.41 -2.39 3.97
C VAL A 102 -22.40 -2.97 2.55
N ARG A 103 -21.28 -2.82 1.86
CA ARG A 103 -21.12 -3.37 0.50
C ARG A 103 -21.36 -4.86 0.57
N ASN A 104 -22.25 -5.35 -0.28
CA ASN A 104 -22.55 -6.78 -0.39
C ASN A 104 -21.25 -7.57 -0.59
N LEU A 105 -21.04 -8.59 0.26
CA LEU A 105 -19.86 -9.47 0.19
C LEU A 105 -19.67 -10.11 -1.19
N GLU A 106 -20.77 -10.38 -1.92
CA GLU A 106 -20.70 -10.92 -3.29
C GLU A 106 -20.10 -9.90 -4.26
N VAL A 107 -20.43 -8.63 -4.14
CA VAL A 107 -19.85 -7.55 -4.96
C VAL A 107 -18.36 -7.40 -4.66
N GLN A 108 -17.97 -7.53 -3.38
CA GLN A 108 -16.55 -7.49 -3.00
C GLN A 108 -15.80 -8.72 -3.51
N ARG A 109 -16.37 -9.92 -3.39
CA ARG A 109 -15.79 -11.15 -3.93
C ARG A 109 -15.66 -11.10 -5.46
N HIS A 110 -16.68 -10.59 -6.15
CA HIS A 110 -16.62 -10.42 -7.61
C HIS A 110 -15.55 -9.40 -8.01
N ARG A 111 -15.41 -8.29 -7.30
CA ARG A 111 -14.34 -7.32 -7.55
C ARG A 111 -12.95 -7.90 -7.30
N LEU A 112 -12.77 -8.72 -6.27
CA LEU A 112 -11.50 -9.38 -5.98
C LEU A 112 -11.17 -10.48 -7.00
N SER A 113 -12.18 -11.18 -7.52
CA SER A 113 -11.99 -12.24 -8.52
C SER A 113 -11.86 -11.69 -9.96
N SER A 114 -12.46 -10.53 -10.24
CA SER A 114 -12.40 -9.89 -11.56
C SER A 114 -11.23 -8.92 -11.73
N ASN A 115 -10.41 -8.73 -10.71
CA ASN A 115 -9.18 -7.98 -10.82
C ASN A 115 -8.11 -8.79 -11.57
N GLU A 116 -8.38 -9.09 -12.84
CA GLU A 116 -7.29 -9.25 -13.79
C GLU A 116 -6.58 -7.90 -13.91
N VAL A 117 -5.56 -7.74 -13.11
CA VAL A 117 -4.69 -6.58 -13.23
C VAL A 117 -3.98 -6.70 -14.57
N ARG A 118 -4.55 -6.09 -15.59
CA ARG A 118 -3.86 -5.95 -16.87
C ARG A 118 -2.78 -4.89 -16.70
N PHE A 119 -1.56 -5.33 -16.70
CA PHE A 119 -0.39 -4.42 -16.76
C PHE A 119 -0.14 -3.91 -18.16
N ASP A 120 -0.68 -4.59 -19.16
CA ASP A 120 -0.58 -4.19 -20.56
C ASP A 120 -1.42 -2.94 -20.83
N ARG A 121 -0.76 -1.90 -21.28
CA ARG A 121 -1.39 -0.67 -21.74
C ARG A 121 -1.07 -0.47 -23.21
N PRO A 122 -2.03 0.01 -24.03
CA PRO A 122 -1.71 0.37 -25.41
C PRO A 122 -0.61 1.44 -25.40
N ALA A 123 0.53 1.13 -26.01
CA ALA A 123 1.61 2.08 -26.17
C ALA A 123 1.17 3.17 -27.15
N GLN A 124 1.35 4.43 -26.78
CA GLN A 124 1.09 5.58 -27.66
C GLN A 124 2.27 5.89 -28.60
N THR A 125 3.42 5.29 -28.33
CA THR A 125 4.66 5.44 -29.10
C THR A 125 5.26 4.07 -29.36
N GLU A 126 6.00 3.95 -30.44
CA GLU A 126 6.77 2.75 -30.73
C GLU A 126 7.88 2.53 -29.68
N ALA A 127 8.21 1.27 -29.42
CA ALA A 127 9.30 0.92 -28.52
C ALA A 127 10.63 1.46 -29.07
N VAL A 128 11.39 2.16 -28.25
CA VAL A 128 12.70 2.72 -28.61
C VAL A 128 13.80 1.66 -28.53
N PHE A 129 13.57 0.59 -27.74
CA PHE A 129 14.51 -0.49 -27.52
C PHE A 129 13.95 -1.82 -28.03
N ALA A 130 14.84 -2.66 -28.52
CA ALA A 130 14.53 -4.03 -28.93
C ALA A 130 15.08 -5.04 -27.93
N VAL A 131 14.56 -6.28 -27.98
CA VAL A 131 15.11 -7.38 -27.17
C VAL A 131 16.55 -7.65 -27.56
N GLY A 132 17.47 -7.57 -26.60
CA GLY A 132 18.91 -7.73 -26.80
C GLY A 132 19.69 -6.41 -26.78
N ASP A 133 19.05 -5.27 -26.73
CA ASP A 133 19.73 -3.98 -26.59
C ASP A 133 20.39 -3.85 -25.22
N THR A 134 21.58 -3.27 -25.22
CA THR A 134 22.24 -2.86 -23.98
C THR A 134 21.76 -1.50 -23.57
N VAL A 135 21.19 -1.38 -22.37
CA VAL A 135 20.65 -0.13 -21.84
C VAL A 135 21.32 0.26 -20.54
N THR A 136 21.40 1.58 -20.29
CA THR A 136 21.86 2.11 -19.01
C THR A 136 20.68 2.72 -18.27
N THR A 137 20.49 2.32 -17.02
CA THR A 137 19.44 2.90 -16.17
C THR A 137 19.80 4.33 -15.80
N GLN A 138 18.81 5.21 -15.83
CA GLN A 138 18.95 6.56 -15.32
C GLN A 138 18.56 6.63 -13.85
N ARG A 139 19.24 7.49 -13.09
CA ARG A 139 18.77 7.84 -11.75
C ARG A 139 17.51 8.69 -11.89
N HIS A 140 16.41 8.19 -11.34
CA HIS A 140 15.22 9.01 -11.13
C HIS A 140 15.28 9.58 -9.72
N GLY A 141 15.22 10.91 -9.61
CA GLY A 141 14.96 11.55 -8.34
C GLY A 141 13.56 11.11 -7.85
N HIS A 142 13.45 10.77 -6.59
CA HIS A 142 12.14 10.55 -5.98
C HIS A 142 11.41 11.89 -5.91
N SER A 143 10.28 11.99 -6.55
CA SER A 143 9.37 13.15 -6.48
C SER A 143 8.64 13.18 -5.14
#